data_dc53421aaa3495ae24ab6c5724572104
#
_entry.id   dc53421aaa3495ae24ab6c5724572104
#
_cell.length_a   1.000
_cell.length_b   1.000
_cell.length_c   1.000
_cell.angle_alpha   90.00
_cell.angle_beta   90.00
_cell.angle_gamma   90.00
#
_symmetry.space_group_name_H-M   'P 1'
#
loop_
_entity.id
_entity.type
_entity.pdbx_description
1 polymer ?
#
loop_
_entity_poly.entity_id
_entity_poly.type
_entity_poly.pdbx_seq_one_letter_code
_entity_poly.pdbx_strand_id
1 'polypeptide(L)'
;GSERFGAVDYGYSSEFSRHTTHYLPGEMDARTGNELPTVPEGEVVSVRLGNWLSGQAQNFNGGGFESVTYTHQLDSGSNMILLLKYAIVIEDPGHEPRTDQPVFMLELLDEHDNPLDASGCGDANFVADTKELINNPNADGTWHIINASTPILWKEWTTVGINMSQYAKNGPLKYKIRLTTFDCAQAGHFGYAYFTLNCEQATIEGLSCGENAGANIYAP
;
A
#
# COMPACT_ATOMS: atom_id res chain seq x y z
N GLY A 1 -7.92 16.49 -10.58
CA GLY A 1 -8.81 15.60 -9.84
C GLY A 1 -9.51 16.38 -8.74
N SER A 2 -10.81 16.26 -8.59
CA SER A 2 -11.51 16.82 -7.43
C SER A 2 -11.15 15.96 -6.23
N GLU A 3 -10.58 16.56 -5.19
CA GLU A 3 -10.49 15.93 -3.87
C GLU A 3 -11.92 15.64 -3.40
N ARG A 4 -12.35 14.41 -3.60
CA ARG A 4 -13.55 13.93 -2.94
C ARG A 4 -13.09 13.23 -1.69
N PHE A 5 -13.26 13.87 -0.55
CA PHE A 5 -13.29 13.20 0.72
C PHE A 5 -14.54 12.30 0.71
N GLY A 6 -14.38 11.06 0.24
CA GLY A 6 -15.44 10.09 0.26
C GLY A 6 -15.82 9.75 1.69
N ALA A 7 -17.07 9.41 1.92
CA ALA A 7 -17.48 8.82 3.19
C ALA A 7 -16.61 7.58 3.46
N VAL A 8 -16.06 7.49 4.66
CA VAL A 8 -15.36 6.28 5.10
C VAL A 8 -16.45 5.28 5.45
N ASP A 9 -16.57 4.24 4.63
CA ASP A 9 -17.50 3.14 4.91
C ASP A 9 -16.85 2.15 5.87
N TYR A 10 -17.67 1.50 6.65
CA TYR A 10 -17.25 0.55 7.66
C TYR A 10 -17.60 -0.88 7.25
N GLY A 11 -16.61 -1.76 7.29
CA GLY A 11 -16.74 -3.17 6.96
C GLY A 11 -16.64 -3.50 5.49
N TYR A 12 -16.62 -4.80 5.19
CA TYR A 12 -16.39 -5.33 3.84
C TYR A 12 -17.61 -5.22 2.91
N SER A 13 -18.73 -4.72 3.38
CA SER A 13 -20.06 -4.91 2.76
C SER A 13 -20.38 -3.98 1.60
N SER A 14 -19.58 -2.97 1.29
CA SER A 14 -19.89 -2.04 0.22
C SER A 14 -18.96 -2.20 -0.97
N GLU A 15 -19.50 -2.76 -2.05
CA GLU A 15 -18.81 -2.85 -3.34
C GLU A 15 -18.45 -1.46 -3.90
N PHE A 16 -19.18 -0.42 -3.51
CA PHE A 16 -18.99 0.95 -4.00
C PHE A 16 -18.05 1.80 -3.16
N SER A 17 -17.66 1.29 -1.99
CA SER A 17 -16.79 2.04 -1.09
C SER A 17 -15.36 2.05 -1.59
N ARG A 18 -14.82 3.25 -1.79
CA ARG A 18 -13.43 3.46 -2.22
C ARG A 18 -12.45 3.49 -1.07
N HIS A 19 -12.96 3.79 0.15
CA HIS A 19 -12.20 3.79 1.39
C HIS A 19 -13.04 3.07 2.44
N THR A 20 -12.53 1.99 2.99
CA THR A 20 -13.25 1.20 3.99
C THR A 20 -12.37 0.96 5.20
N THR A 21 -12.90 1.17 6.39
CA THR A 21 -12.21 0.83 7.64
C THR A 21 -12.67 -0.54 8.12
N HIS A 22 -11.71 -1.41 8.40
CA HIS A 22 -11.91 -2.75 8.94
C HIS A 22 -11.42 -2.81 10.39
N TYR A 23 -12.22 -3.35 11.30
CA TYR A 23 -11.88 -3.52 12.73
C TYR A 23 -12.41 -4.82 13.33
N LEU A 24 -12.68 -5.79 12.48
CA LEU A 24 -13.07 -7.12 12.93
C LEU A 24 -11.89 -8.07 12.72
N PRO A 25 -11.10 -8.39 13.76
CA PRO A 25 -10.09 -9.42 13.65
C PRO A 25 -10.71 -10.74 13.18
N GLY A 26 -10.08 -11.37 12.19
CA GLY A 26 -10.57 -12.61 11.60
C GLY A 26 -11.54 -12.44 10.42
N GLU A 27 -11.92 -11.22 10.05
CA GLU A 27 -12.55 -10.97 8.76
C GLU A 27 -11.53 -11.22 7.64
N MET A 28 -11.93 -12.01 6.63
CA MET A 28 -11.04 -12.41 5.54
C MET A 28 -11.51 -11.80 4.22
N ASP A 29 -10.55 -11.49 3.35
CA ASP A 29 -10.84 -10.99 2.01
C ASP A 29 -11.30 -12.13 1.09
N ALA A 30 -12.55 -12.04 0.62
CA ALA A 30 -13.13 -13.08 -0.23
C ALA A 30 -12.48 -13.18 -1.62
N ARG A 31 -11.83 -12.11 -2.10
CA ARG A 31 -11.14 -12.09 -3.41
C ARG A 31 -9.82 -12.85 -3.38
N THR A 32 -9.28 -13.06 -2.20
CA THR A 32 -8.06 -13.85 -1.98
C THR A 32 -8.35 -15.31 -1.63
N GLY A 33 -9.59 -15.77 -1.85
CA GLY A 33 -10.01 -17.11 -1.43
C GLY A 33 -10.21 -17.25 0.08
N ASN A 34 -10.39 -16.14 0.79
CA ASN A 34 -10.44 -16.04 2.26
C ASN A 34 -9.11 -16.45 2.93
N GLU A 35 -8.00 -16.12 2.30
CA GLU A 35 -6.66 -16.38 2.86
C GLU A 35 -6.02 -15.11 3.45
N LEU A 36 -6.34 -13.92 2.93
CA LEU A 36 -5.84 -12.65 3.44
C LEU A 36 -6.77 -12.10 4.53
N PRO A 37 -6.32 -11.93 5.78
CA PRO A 37 -7.10 -11.20 6.78
C PRO A 37 -7.17 -9.71 6.44
N THR A 38 -8.34 -9.09 6.61
CA THR A 38 -8.52 -7.65 6.33
C THR A 38 -7.84 -6.77 7.37
N VAL A 39 -7.60 -7.29 8.57
CA VAL A 39 -6.82 -6.65 9.65
C VAL A 39 -5.63 -7.55 9.96
N PRO A 40 -4.38 -7.05 9.92
CA PRO A 40 -3.20 -7.87 10.16
C PRO A 40 -3.07 -8.24 11.63
N GLU A 41 -2.33 -9.32 11.88
CA GLU A 41 -2.03 -9.75 13.25
C GLU A 41 -1.37 -8.64 14.07
N GLY A 42 -1.83 -8.50 15.31
CA GLY A 42 -1.34 -7.48 16.24
C GLY A 42 -1.98 -6.09 16.08
N GLU A 43 -2.79 -5.88 15.03
CA GLU A 43 -3.51 -4.63 14.81
C GLU A 43 -5.00 -4.79 15.15
N VAL A 44 -5.65 -3.66 15.45
CA VAL A 44 -7.08 -3.60 15.75
C VAL A 44 -7.90 -2.95 14.64
N VAL A 45 -7.21 -2.33 13.68
CA VAL A 45 -7.83 -1.61 12.56
C VAL A 45 -6.93 -1.63 11.33
N SER A 46 -7.54 -1.67 10.16
CA SER A 46 -6.89 -1.37 8.90
C SER A 46 -7.81 -0.52 8.02
N VAL A 47 -7.24 0.08 6.99
CA VAL A 47 -7.99 0.78 5.95
C VAL A 47 -7.77 0.07 4.63
N ARG A 48 -8.85 -0.20 3.89
CA ARG A 48 -8.78 -0.58 2.49
C ARG A 48 -8.92 0.66 1.62
N LEU A 49 -7.97 0.85 0.73
CA LEU A 49 -7.97 1.87 -0.30
C LEU A 49 -8.29 1.21 -1.64
N GLY A 50 -9.30 1.70 -2.33
CA GLY A 50 -9.84 1.05 -3.52
C GLY A 50 -10.88 -0.03 -3.22
N ASN A 51 -11.39 -0.67 -4.25
CA ASN A 51 -12.36 -1.75 -4.18
C ASN A 51 -12.17 -2.73 -5.36
N TRP A 52 -13.00 -3.77 -5.42
CA TRP A 52 -12.95 -4.81 -6.48
C TRP A 52 -13.93 -4.56 -7.64
N LEU A 53 -14.49 -3.36 -7.75
CA LEU A 53 -15.31 -3.00 -8.87
C LEU A 53 -14.46 -2.40 -9.98
N SER A 54 -14.63 -2.92 -11.17
CA SER A 54 -14.04 -2.32 -12.36
C SER A 54 -14.61 -0.93 -12.62
N GLY A 55 -13.82 -0.05 -13.24
CA GLY A 55 -14.27 1.28 -13.62
C GLY A 55 -15.53 1.29 -14.48
N GLN A 56 -15.75 0.24 -15.28
CA GLN A 56 -16.99 0.08 -16.08
C GLN A 56 -18.24 -0.06 -15.19
N ALA A 57 -18.15 -0.82 -14.11
CA ALA A 57 -19.25 -0.97 -13.16
C ALA A 57 -19.56 0.34 -12.43
N GLN A 58 -18.60 1.27 -12.37
CA GLN A 58 -18.71 2.57 -11.73
C GLN A 58 -19.07 3.70 -12.71
N ASN A 59 -19.34 3.39 -13.97
CA ASN A 59 -19.61 4.36 -15.06
C ASN A 59 -18.46 5.35 -15.30
N PHE A 60 -17.23 4.94 -15.10
CA PHE A 60 -16.05 5.72 -15.51
C PHE A 60 -15.57 5.30 -16.90
N ASN A 61 -15.26 6.27 -17.73
CA ASN A 61 -14.57 6.06 -18.99
C ASN A 61 -13.05 6.10 -18.74
N GLY A 62 -12.49 4.99 -18.25
CA GLY A 62 -11.08 4.88 -17.88
C GLY A 62 -10.88 4.32 -16.47
N GLY A 63 -9.64 4.05 -16.11
CA GLY A 63 -9.28 3.53 -14.79
C GLY A 63 -9.60 4.53 -13.68
N GLY A 64 -10.13 4.02 -12.57
CA GLY A 64 -10.24 4.77 -11.32
C GLY A 64 -8.90 4.80 -10.60
N PHE A 65 -8.74 5.76 -9.71
CA PHE A 65 -7.68 5.73 -8.71
C PHE A 65 -8.18 6.26 -7.38
N GLU A 66 -7.64 5.73 -6.32
CA GLU A 66 -7.85 6.19 -4.96
C GLU A 66 -6.50 6.52 -4.33
N SER A 67 -6.45 7.64 -3.62
CA SER A 67 -5.23 8.06 -2.93
C SER A 67 -5.55 8.59 -1.56
N VAL A 68 -4.70 8.25 -0.60
CA VAL A 68 -4.71 8.83 0.73
C VAL A 68 -3.32 9.39 1.03
N THR A 69 -3.29 10.58 1.61
CA THR A 69 -2.05 11.24 2.03
C THR A 69 -2.12 11.58 3.50
N TYR A 70 -1.19 11.04 4.28
CA TYR A 70 -0.97 11.41 5.68
C TYR A 70 0.14 12.46 5.74
N THR A 71 -0.15 13.56 6.42
CA THR A 71 0.87 14.57 6.71
C THR A 71 1.23 14.50 8.17
N HIS A 72 2.50 14.39 8.47
CA HIS A 72 3.02 14.36 9.82
C HIS A 72 4.18 15.35 9.98
N GLN A 73 4.38 15.83 11.21
CA GLN A 73 5.49 16.72 11.55
C GLN A 73 6.34 16.07 12.63
N LEU A 74 7.63 15.98 12.37
CA LEU A 74 8.65 15.58 13.34
C LEU A 74 9.31 16.82 13.94
N ASP A 75 9.51 16.81 15.23
CA ASP A 75 10.36 17.80 15.89
C ASP A 75 11.83 17.52 15.60
N SER A 76 12.65 18.56 15.69
CA SER A 76 14.10 18.43 15.54
C SER A 76 14.67 17.41 16.52
N GLY A 77 15.46 16.47 16.02
CA GLY A 77 16.08 15.44 16.83
C GLY A 77 15.13 14.30 17.26
N SER A 78 13.91 14.26 16.70
CA SER A 78 12.99 13.14 16.94
C SER A 78 13.64 11.81 16.58
N ASN A 79 13.46 10.82 17.45
CA ASN A 79 13.88 9.45 17.23
C ASN A 79 12.64 8.57 17.01
N MET A 80 12.22 8.43 15.75
CA MET A 80 10.96 7.78 15.39
C MET A 80 11.17 6.77 14.26
N ILE A 81 10.53 5.63 14.40
CA ILE A 81 10.33 4.66 13.31
C ILE A 81 8.87 4.75 12.88
N LEU A 82 8.66 4.96 11.59
CA LEU A 82 7.37 4.81 10.95
C LEU A 82 7.18 3.35 10.58
N LEU A 83 6.14 2.71 11.10
CA LEU A 83 5.76 1.35 10.75
C LEU A 83 4.53 1.37 9.87
N LEU A 84 4.68 0.97 8.62
CA LEU A 84 3.60 0.76 7.69
C LEU A 84 3.44 -0.73 7.44
N LYS A 85 2.24 -1.26 7.67
CA LYS A 85 1.87 -2.59 7.19
C LYS A 85 0.91 -2.41 6.03
N TYR A 86 1.09 -3.17 4.96
CA TYR A 86 0.21 -3.16 3.79
C TYR A 86 0.05 -4.54 3.18
N ALA A 87 -1.09 -4.77 2.54
CA ALA A 87 -1.38 -5.93 1.73
C ALA A 87 -2.05 -5.47 0.43
N ILE A 88 -1.82 -6.17 -0.68
CA ILE A 88 -2.23 -5.72 -2.01
C ILE A 88 -3.06 -6.80 -2.68
N VAL A 89 -4.13 -6.39 -3.39
CA VAL A 89 -4.95 -7.28 -4.22
C VAL A 89 -5.21 -6.58 -5.56
N ILE A 90 -4.74 -7.17 -6.65
CA ILE A 90 -4.82 -6.59 -8.00
C ILE A 90 -5.17 -7.66 -9.02
N GLU A 91 -6.05 -7.34 -9.99
CA GLU A 91 -6.25 -8.16 -11.18
C GLU A 91 -5.14 -7.95 -12.20
N ASP A 92 -4.75 -9.03 -12.88
CA ASP A 92 -3.81 -8.96 -14.01
C ASP A 92 -4.50 -9.27 -15.35
N PRO A 93 -4.99 -8.26 -16.07
CA PRO A 93 -5.55 -8.44 -17.38
C PRO A 93 -4.52 -8.71 -18.48
N GLY A 94 -3.23 -8.60 -18.20
CA GLY A 94 -2.17 -8.74 -19.20
C GLY A 94 -2.17 -7.60 -20.21
N HIS A 95 -2.57 -6.39 -19.81
CA HIS A 95 -2.57 -5.22 -20.71
C HIS A 95 -1.17 -4.81 -21.14
N GLU A 96 -1.10 -4.37 -22.39
CA GLU A 96 0.08 -3.70 -22.94
C GLU A 96 -0.33 -2.31 -23.47
N PRO A 97 0.42 -1.24 -23.15
CA PRO A 97 1.66 -1.25 -22.36
C PRO A 97 1.42 -1.54 -20.86
N ARG A 98 2.48 -1.92 -20.15
CA ARG A 98 2.45 -2.23 -18.70
C ARG A 98 1.88 -1.06 -17.86
N THR A 99 1.94 0.16 -18.34
CA THR A 99 1.34 1.35 -17.71
C THR A 99 -0.17 1.31 -17.66
N ASP A 100 -0.82 0.43 -18.41
CA ASP A 100 -2.27 0.25 -18.42
C ASP A 100 -2.76 -0.78 -17.38
N GLN A 101 -1.84 -1.45 -16.70
CA GLN A 101 -2.12 -2.42 -15.64
C GLN A 101 -2.56 -1.76 -14.33
N PRO A 102 -3.33 -2.45 -13.48
CA PRO A 102 -3.55 -2.03 -12.10
C PRO A 102 -2.25 -1.88 -11.32
N VAL A 103 -2.17 -0.86 -10.46
CA VAL A 103 -0.96 -0.50 -9.73
C VAL A 103 -1.27 -0.14 -8.28
N PHE A 104 -0.36 -0.49 -7.37
CA PHE A 104 -0.27 0.07 -6.03
C PHE A 104 1.05 0.85 -5.89
N MET A 105 0.97 2.05 -5.33
CA MET A 105 2.12 2.92 -5.07
C MET A 105 2.13 3.36 -3.61
N LEU A 106 3.31 3.35 -3.02
CA LEU A 106 3.63 3.94 -1.73
C LEU A 106 4.77 4.94 -1.94
N GLU A 107 4.59 6.16 -1.45
CA GLU A 107 5.54 7.25 -1.61
C GLU A 107 5.79 7.94 -0.27
N LEU A 108 7.05 8.22 0.03
CA LEU A 108 7.46 9.07 1.14
C LEU A 108 7.93 10.42 0.58
N LEU A 109 7.21 11.50 0.92
CA LEU A 109 7.35 12.80 0.28
C LEU A 109 7.65 13.91 1.30
N ASP A 110 8.32 14.97 0.86
CA ASP A 110 8.44 16.21 1.61
C ASP A 110 7.12 17.02 1.57
N GLU A 111 7.13 18.21 2.19
CA GLU A 111 5.96 19.11 2.19
C GLU A 111 5.58 19.64 0.80
N HIS A 112 6.50 19.59 -0.17
CA HIS A 112 6.35 20.06 -1.54
C HIS A 112 6.06 18.96 -2.55
N ASP A 113 5.76 17.73 -2.06
CA ASP A 113 5.50 16.53 -2.88
C ASP A 113 6.73 16.02 -3.66
N ASN A 114 7.94 16.33 -3.23
CA ASN A 114 9.13 15.68 -3.76
C ASN A 114 9.45 14.42 -2.93
N PRO A 115 10.06 13.39 -3.53
CA PRO A 115 10.56 12.25 -2.77
C PRO A 115 11.46 12.71 -1.61
N LEU A 116 11.19 12.24 -0.41
CA LEU A 116 11.95 12.59 0.79
C LEU A 116 13.35 12.00 0.74
N ASP A 117 13.48 10.85 0.10
CA ASP A 117 14.75 10.15 -0.10
C ASP A 117 14.93 9.80 -1.59
N ALA A 118 15.96 10.37 -2.20
CA ALA A 118 16.31 10.08 -3.59
C ALA A 118 16.77 8.62 -3.81
N SER A 119 17.10 7.88 -2.73
CA SER A 119 17.43 6.44 -2.81
C SER A 119 16.20 5.54 -2.92
N GLY A 120 14.98 6.09 -2.73
CA GLY A 120 13.74 5.33 -2.80
C GLY A 120 13.51 4.35 -1.65
N CYS A 121 14.23 4.47 -0.54
CA CYS A 121 14.08 3.58 0.63
C CYS A 121 12.69 3.60 1.27
N GLY A 122 11.88 4.61 0.99
CA GLY A 122 10.51 4.73 1.50
C GLY A 122 9.44 4.45 0.44
N ASP A 123 9.84 4.19 -0.80
CA ASP A 123 8.91 4.07 -1.91
C ASP A 123 8.70 2.60 -2.32
N ALA A 124 7.49 2.28 -2.73
CA ALA A 124 7.17 0.98 -3.32
C ALA A 124 6.18 1.18 -4.48
N ASN A 125 6.41 0.44 -5.56
CA ASN A 125 5.55 0.44 -6.73
C ASN A 125 5.35 -0.99 -7.21
N PHE A 126 4.11 -1.47 -7.17
CA PHE A 126 3.73 -2.81 -7.59
C PHE A 126 2.73 -2.73 -8.73
N VAL A 127 3.11 -3.28 -9.87
CA VAL A 127 2.29 -3.39 -11.07
C VAL A 127 1.84 -4.83 -11.23
N ALA A 128 0.58 -5.05 -11.61
CA ALA A 128 0.08 -6.40 -11.88
C ALA A 128 0.88 -7.05 -13.02
N ASP A 129 1.53 -8.18 -12.74
CA ASP A 129 2.28 -8.96 -13.74
C ASP A 129 2.43 -10.42 -13.31
N THR A 130 1.45 -11.24 -13.72
CA THR A 130 1.45 -12.68 -13.44
C THR A 130 2.66 -13.38 -14.06
N LYS A 131 3.13 -12.94 -15.22
CA LYS A 131 4.27 -13.58 -15.91
C LYS A 131 5.57 -13.32 -15.13
N GLU A 132 5.74 -12.12 -14.60
CA GLU A 132 6.89 -11.80 -13.77
C GLU A 132 6.86 -12.64 -12.49
N LEU A 133 5.71 -12.78 -11.84
CA LEU A 133 5.57 -13.60 -10.63
C LEU A 133 5.76 -15.09 -10.89
N ILE A 134 5.25 -15.63 -12.00
CA ILE A 134 5.46 -17.04 -12.37
C ILE A 134 6.94 -17.32 -12.66
N ASN A 135 7.62 -16.40 -13.35
CA ASN A 135 9.03 -16.58 -13.71
C ASN A 135 9.98 -16.28 -12.54
N ASN A 136 9.55 -15.47 -11.58
CA ASN A 136 10.29 -15.14 -10.37
C ASN A 136 9.38 -15.24 -9.13
N PRO A 137 8.87 -16.45 -8.83
CA PRO A 137 7.84 -16.64 -7.81
C PRO A 137 8.29 -16.28 -6.39
N ASN A 138 9.54 -15.94 -6.19
CA ASN A 138 10.12 -15.80 -4.86
C ASN A 138 11.09 -14.63 -4.70
N ALA A 139 10.82 -13.50 -5.27
CA ALA A 139 11.56 -12.34 -4.80
C ALA A 139 11.40 -12.18 -3.27
N ASP A 140 10.25 -12.57 -2.68
CA ASP A 140 10.04 -12.56 -1.23
C ASP A 140 9.07 -13.65 -0.69
N GLY A 141 8.52 -14.50 -1.55
CA GLY A 141 7.62 -15.60 -1.16
C GLY A 141 6.23 -15.18 -0.66
N THR A 142 5.89 -13.89 -0.72
CA THR A 142 4.66 -13.33 -0.14
C THR A 142 3.55 -13.05 -1.16
N TRP A 143 3.78 -13.38 -2.43
CA TRP A 143 2.81 -13.23 -3.49
C TRP A 143 2.09 -14.54 -3.81
N HIS A 144 0.79 -14.43 -4.03
CA HIS A 144 -0.10 -15.52 -4.38
C HIS A 144 -0.89 -15.21 -5.64
N ILE A 145 -1.30 -16.26 -6.36
CA ILE A 145 -2.06 -16.14 -7.60
C ILE A 145 -3.33 -16.97 -7.48
N ILE A 146 -4.48 -16.34 -7.66
CA ILE A 146 -5.75 -17.02 -7.86
C ILE A 146 -6.01 -17.12 -9.35
N ASN A 147 -6.06 -18.35 -9.87
CA ASN A 147 -6.36 -18.60 -11.27
C ASN A 147 -7.86 -18.42 -11.53
N ALA A 148 -8.20 -17.36 -12.23
CA ALA A 148 -9.53 -17.02 -12.70
C ALA A 148 -9.47 -16.66 -14.20
N SER A 149 -10.59 -16.24 -14.79
CA SER A 149 -10.62 -15.73 -16.17
C SER A 149 -9.64 -14.56 -16.34
N THR A 150 -9.57 -13.67 -15.34
CA THR A 150 -8.51 -12.71 -15.13
C THR A 150 -7.83 -13.10 -13.82
N PRO A 151 -6.54 -13.43 -13.81
CA PRO A 151 -5.83 -13.79 -12.60
C PRO A 151 -5.89 -12.69 -11.54
N ILE A 152 -6.04 -13.06 -10.28
CA ILE A 152 -5.94 -12.13 -9.15
C ILE A 152 -4.62 -12.41 -8.45
N LEU A 153 -3.80 -11.38 -8.37
CA LEU A 153 -2.55 -11.37 -7.62
C LEU A 153 -2.79 -10.74 -6.26
N TRP A 154 -2.34 -11.37 -5.21
CA TRP A 154 -2.39 -10.75 -3.90
C TRP A 154 -1.10 -10.97 -3.12
N LYS A 155 -0.74 -9.96 -2.34
CA LYS A 155 0.44 -9.95 -1.49
C LYS A 155 0.00 -10.01 -0.05
N GLU A 156 0.66 -10.88 0.71
CA GLU A 156 0.50 -10.96 2.17
C GLU A 156 0.86 -9.63 2.84
N TRP A 157 0.37 -9.46 4.06
CA TRP A 157 0.74 -8.33 4.90
C TRP A 157 2.27 -8.20 5.00
N THR A 158 2.76 -7.08 4.56
CA THR A 158 4.18 -6.73 4.55
C THR A 158 4.39 -5.53 5.47
N THR A 159 5.38 -5.60 6.35
CA THR A 159 5.74 -4.49 7.23
C THR A 159 6.96 -3.77 6.68
N VAL A 160 6.85 -2.44 6.56
CA VAL A 160 7.96 -1.55 6.23
C VAL A 160 8.23 -0.65 7.42
N GLY A 161 9.47 -0.68 7.92
CA GLY A 161 9.95 0.23 8.97
C GLY A 161 10.86 1.29 8.36
N ILE A 162 10.51 2.56 8.52
CA ILE A 162 11.29 3.69 8.01
C ILE A 162 11.83 4.49 9.19
N ASN A 163 13.16 4.57 9.29
CA ASN A 163 13.80 5.39 10.32
C ASN A 163 13.71 6.88 9.95
N MET A 164 12.78 7.60 10.58
CA MET A 164 12.54 9.01 10.32
C MET A 164 13.55 9.93 11.01
N SER A 165 14.35 9.43 11.95
CA SER A 165 15.33 10.22 12.72
C SER A 165 16.37 10.86 11.83
N GLN A 166 16.76 10.19 10.75
CA GLN A 166 17.76 10.68 9.81
C GLN A 166 17.32 11.97 9.10
N TYR A 167 16.02 12.14 8.89
CA TYR A 167 15.46 13.31 8.18
C TYR A 167 15.23 14.50 9.13
N ALA A 168 15.05 14.27 10.43
CA ALA A 168 14.80 15.31 11.43
C ALA A 168 16.07 15.85 12.10
N LYS A 169 17.28 15.45 11.66
CA LYS A 169 18.57 15.84 12.27
C LYS A 169 18.82 17.35 12.23
N ASN A 170 18.42 18.02 11.16
CA ASN A 170 18.75 19.40 10.88
C ASN A 170 17.63 20.39 11.19
N GLY A 171 16.56 19.94 11.80
CA GLY A 171 15.39 20.75 12.13
C GLY A 171 14.10 19.96 12.11
N PRO A 172 12.97 20.59 12.44
CA PRO A 172 11.68 19.96 12.32
C PRO A 172 11.41 19.62 10.84
N LEU A 173 10.79 18.45 10.61
CA LEU A 173 10.45 17.96 9.29
C LEU A 173 8.96 17.78 9.17
N LYS A 174 8.36 18.35 8.13
CA LYS A 174 7.02 18.02 7.68
C LYS A 174 7.12 17.07 6.49
N TYR A 175 6.50 15.91 6.60
CA TYR A 175 6.53 14.89 5.56
C TYR A 175 5.15 14.33 5.27
N LYS A 176 5.02 13.68 4.15
CA LYS A 176 3.80 13.04 3.69
C LYS A 176 4.08 11.58 3.37
N ILE A 177 3.11 10.73 3.70
CA ILE A 177 3.04 9.33 3.26
C ILE A 177 1.84 9.25 2.35
N ARG A 178 2.05 8.92 1.09
CA ARG A 178 0.99 8.78 0.09
C ARG A 178 0.89 7.34 -0.35
N LEU A 179 -0.32 6.79 -0.22
CA LEU A 179 -0.67 5.50 -0.79
C LEU A 179 -1.67 5.73 -1.92
N THR A 180 -1.46 5.07 -3.04
CA THR A 180 -2.34 5.20 -4.21
C THR A 180 -2.57 3.82 -4.82
N THR A 181 -3.83 3.53 -5.17
CA THR A 181 -4.22 2.39 -5.98
C THR A 181 -4.80 2.87 -7.29
N PHE A 182 -4.50 2.18 -8.37
CA PHE A 182 -5.07 2.42 -9.69
C PHE A 182 -5.72 1.15 -10.19
N ASP A 183 -6.91 1.30 -10.76
CA ASP A 183 -7.51 0.30 -11.63
C ASP A 183 -6.77 0.28 -12.98
N CYS A 184 -7.07 -0.69 -13.85
CA CYS A 184 -6.50 -0.67 -15.19
C CYS A 184 -6.98 0.54 -15.99
N ALA A 185 -6.12 1.09 -16.87
CA ALA A 185 -6.46 2.25 -17.70
C ALA A 185 -7.67 2.02 -18.62
N GLN A 186 -8.00 0.75 -18.93
CA GLN A 186 -9.12 0.35 -19.79
C GLN A 186 -10.42 0.09 -19.02
N ALA A 187 -10.47 0.47 -17.73
CA ALA A 187 -11.66 0.45 -16.86
C ALA A 187 -12.31 -0.92 -16.61
N GLY A 188 -11.59 -2.00 -16.84
CA GLY A 188 -12.15 -3.37 -16.73
C GLY A 188 -11.69 -4.17 -15.50
N HIS A 189 -10.64 -3.73 -14.82
CA HIS A 189 -9.95 -4.53 -13.79
C HIS A 189 -9.57 -3.66 -12.61
N PHE A 190 -9.60 -4.26 -11.42
CA PHE A 190 -9.47 -3.55 -10.16
C PHE A 190 -8.06 -3.66 -9.54
N GLY A 191 -7.75 -2.66 -8.70
CA GLY A 191 -6.63 -2.71 -7.77
C GLY A 191 -7.02 -2.07 -6.44
N TYR A 192 -6.75 -2.75 -5.32
CA TYR A 192 -6.93 -2.19 -3.99
C TYR A 192 -5.86 -2.69 -3.03
N ALA A 193 -5.70 -1.97 -1.92
CA ALA A 193 -4.75 -2.33 -0.88
C ALA A 193 -5.32 -2.08 0.51
N TYR A 194 -4.91 -2.91 1.44
CA TYR A 194 -5.09 -2.68 2.87
C TYR A 194 -3.84 -2.07 3.46
N PHE A 195 -3.99 -1.22 4.46
CA PHE A 195 -2.85 -0.69 5.20
C PHE A 195 -3.21 -0.32 6.63
N THR A 196 -2.19 -0.27 7.47
CA THR A 196 -2.19 0.33 8.81
C THR A 196 -0.89 1.09 8.99
N LEU A 197 -0.93 2.19 9.74
CA LEU A 197 0.18 3.09 9.91
C LEU A 197 0.36 3.41 11.39
N ASN A 198 1.53 3.10 11.94
CA ASN A 198 1.91 3.39 13.31
C ASN A 198 3.24 4.17 13.34
N CYS A 199 3.42 4.94 14.40
CA CYS A 199 4.67 5.62 14.68
C CYS A 199 5.17 5.15 16.05
N GLU A 200 6.40 4.65 16.10
CA GLU A 200 7.02 4.19 17.34
C GLU A 200 8.30 4.97 17.64
N GLN A 201 8.57 5.17 18.91
CA GLN A 201 9.82 5.78 19.30
C GLN A 201 10.95 4.77 19.09
N ALA A 202 11.93 5.12 18.28
CA ALA A 202 13.07 4.24 18.02
C ALA A 202 13.92 4.12 19.29
N THR A 203 14.07 2.91 19.78
CA THR A 203 15.00 2.59 20.87
C THR A 203 16.36 2.12 20.35
N ILE A 204 16.52 2.03 19.02
CA ILE A 204 17.71 1.52 18.34
C ILE A 204 18.35 2.65 17.55
N GLU A 205 19.61 2.96 17.88
CA GLU A 205 20.45 3.86 17.08
C GLU A 205 21.07 3.09 15.92
N GLY A 206 21.11 3.67 14.73
CA GLY A 206 21.97 3.20 13.64
C GLY A 206 21.30 2.41 12.52
N LEU A 207 19.96 2.44 12.37
CA LEU A 207 19.32 1.94 11.16
C LEU A 207 19.43 2.99 10.04
N SER A 208 20.21 2.71 9.03
CA SER A 208 20.28 3.51 7.79
C SER A 208 20.06 2.61 6.59
N CYS A 209 19.40 3.13 5.56
CA CYS A 209 19.39 2.49 4.25
C CYS A 209 20.80 2.54 3.66
N GLY A 210 21.50 1.43 3.65
CA GLY A 210 22.78 1.25 2.94
C GLY A 210 22.56 0.31 1.76
N GLU A 211 23.45 0.34 0.79
CA GLU A 211 23.37 -0.44 -0.46
C GLU A 211 23.23 -1.98 -0.28
N ASN A 212 23.28 -2.48 0.96
CA ASN A 212 23.13 -3.90 1.31
C ASN A 212 22.23 -4.14 2.53
N ALA A 213 21.38 -3.20 2.89
CA ALA A 213 20.54 -3.31 4.08
C ALA A 213 19.24 -4.07 3.77
N GLY A 214 19.29 -5.39 3.80
CA GLY A 214 18.13 -6.17 4.20
C GLY A 214 17.86 -5.86 5.69
N ALA A 215 16.97 -4.93 5.98
CA ALA A 215 16.62 -4.60 7.35
C ALA A 215 15.66 -5.67 7.89
N ASN A 216 16.20 -6.68 8.55
CA ASN A 216 15.42 -7.52 9.44
C ASN A 216 15.27 -6.76 10.76
N ILE A 217 14.16 -6.05 10.93
CA ILE A 217 13.79 -5.44 12.21
C ILE A 217 13.07 -6.53 13.01
N TYR A 218 13.71 -7.05 14.02
CA TYR A 218 13.05 -7.85 15.05
C TYR A 218 12.52 -6.87 16.10
N ALA A 219 11.20 -6.70 16.14
CA ALA A 219 10.55 -6.10 17.30
C ALA A 219 10.44 -7.15 18.41
N PRO A 220 10.66 -6.78 19.68
CA PRO A 220 10.51 -7.69 20.80
C PRO A 220 9.06 -8.13 21.04
#